data_efc789db8c4af649e5c0b2e14257c494
#
_entry.id   efc789db8c4af649e5c0b2e14257c494
#
_cell.length_a   1.000
_cell.length_b   1.000
_cell.length_c   1.000
_cell.angle_alpha   90.00
_cell.angle_beta   90.00
_cell.angle_gamma   90.00
#
_symmetry.space_group_name_H-M   'P 1'
#
loop_
_entity.id
_entity.type
_entity.pdbx_description
1 polymer ?
#
loop_
_entity_poly.entity_id
_entity_poly.type
_entity_poly.pdbx_seq_one_letter_code
_entity_poly.pdbx_strand_id
1 'polypeptide(L)' 'MKNKAKNYLKTLDKYKIKEIVKHPDLTETERWLIYYTYGEDRMVINTCYKLNISERQFHNIKDIALTKLYYILGL' A
#
# COMPACT_ATOMS: atom_id res chain seq x y z
N MET A 1 4.08 -5.07 13.16
CA MET A 1 4.48 -5.38 11.78
C MET A 1 4.02 -4.32 10.79
N LYS A 2 2.71 -4.16 10.63
CA LYS A 2 2.19 -3.20 9.64
C LYS A 2 2.56 -1.74 9.94
N ASN A 3 2.69 -1.36 11.22
CA ASN A 3 3.06 0.01 11.57
C ASN A 3 4.49 0.36 11.16
N LYS A 4 5.41 -0.60 11.24
CA LYS A 4 6.79 -0.38 10.77
C LYS A 4 6.82 -0.15 9.27
N ALA A 5 6.08 -0.97 8.51
CA ALA A 5 5.98 -0.81 7.06
C ALA A 5 5.36 0.54 6.70
N LYS A 6 4.26 0.90 7.38
CA LYS A 6 3.57 2.17 7.16
C LYS A 6 4.51 3.35 7.40
N ASN A 7 5.24 3.34 8.52
CA ASN A 7 6.15 4.43 8.86
C ASN A 7 7.31 4.53 7.87
N TYR A 8 7.83 3.39 7.43
CA TYR A 8 8.89 3.36 6.43
C TYR A 8 8.41 3.96 5.10
N LEU A 9 7.22 3.56 4.63
CA LEU A 9 6.68 4.08 3.38
C LEU A 9 6.48 5.59 3.41
N LYS A 10 6.13 6.14 4.56
CA LYS A 10 5.96 7.59 4.73
C LYS A 10 7.25 8.38 4.56
N THR A 11 8.40 7.74 4.63
CA THR A 11 9.70 8.40 4.44
C THR A 11 10.14 8.40 2.97
N LEU A 12 9.42 7.69 2.10
CA LEU A 12 9.81 7.50 0.71
C LEU A 12 9.02 8.40 -0.22
N ASP A 13 9.63 8.78 -1.34
CA ASP A 13 8.91 9.47 -2.41
C ASP A 13 8.09 8.47 -3.24
N LYS A 14 7.22 8.98 -4.11
CA LYS A 14 6.31 8.13 -4.89
C LYS A 14 7.06 7.22 -5.88
N TYR A 15 8.23 7.61 -6.34
CA TYR A 15 9.01 6.80 -7.28
C TYR A 15 9.58 5.56 -6.59
N LYS A 16 10.06 5.73 -5.36
CA LYS A 16 10.54 4.61 -4.55
C LYS A 16 9.40 3.66 -4.19
N ILE A 17 8.26 4.20 -3.82
CA ILE A 17 7.08 3.38 -3.51
C ILE A 17 6.65 2.61 -4.76
N LYS A 18 6.64 3.25 -5.92
CA LYS A 18 6.29 2.60 -7.18
C LYS A 18 7.20 1.41 -7.47
N GLU A 19 8.49 1.52 -7.17
CA GLU A 19 9.42 0.41 -7.34
C GLU A 19 9.16 -0.73 -6.36
N ILE A 20 8.95 -0.40 -5.09
CA ILE A 20 8.71 -1.39 -4.03
C ILE A 20 7.46 -2.22 -4.32
N VAL A 21 6.39 -1.59 -4.78
CA VAL A 21 5.10 -2.29 -4.99
C VAL A 21 5.10 -3.19 -6.23
N LYS A 22 6.15 -3.17 -7.03
CA LYS A 22 6.29 -4.08 -8.17
C LYS A 22 6.60 -5.51 -7.74
N HIS A 23 6.85 -5.76 -6.46
CA HIS A 23 7.18 -7.09 -5.95
C HIS A 23 6.08 -8.10 -6.29
N PRO A 24 6.45 -9.29 -6.80
CA PRO A 24 5.45 -10.27 -7.27
C PRO A 24 4.54 -10.84 -6.19
N ASP A 25 4.91 -10.73 -4.90
CA ASP A 25 4.07 -11.19 -3.80
C ASP A 25 2.87 -10.29 -3.54
N LEU A 26 2.86 -9.09 -4.09
CA LEU A 26 1.72 -8.18 -3.97
C LEU A 26 0.75 -8.42 -5.13
N THR A 27 -0.54 -8.52 -4.80
CA THR A 27 -1.59 -8.55 -5.83
C THR A 27 -1.67 -7.18 -6.50
N GLU A 28 -2.31 -7.13 -7.67
CA GLU A 28 -2.48 -5.88 -8.38
C GLU A 28 -3.25 -4.86 -7.54
N THR A 29 -4.31 -5.29 -6.86
CA THR A 29 -5.09 -4.40 -5.99
C THR A 29 -4.25 -3.88 -4.82
N GLU A 30 -3.45 -4.74 -4.19
CA GLU A 30 -2.55 -4.34 -3.11
C GLU A 30 -1.53 -3.32 -3.60
N ARG A 31 -0.96 -3.56 -4.77
CA ARG A 31 0.03 -2.68 -5.38
C ARG A 31 -0.52 -1.27 -5.57
N TRP A 32 -1.66 -1.15 -6.22
CA TRP A 32 -2.24 0.15 -6.50
C TRP A 32 -2.75 0.83 -5.24
N LEU A 33 -3.29 0.07 -4.28
CA LEU A 33 -3.76 0.63 -3.02
C LEU A 33 -2.60 1.30 -2.27
N ILE A 34 -1.48 0.61 -2.15
CA ILE A 34 -0.29 1.15 -1.46
C ILE A 34 0.25 2.36 -2.21
N TYR A 35 0.33 2.27 -3.53
CA TYR A 35 0.83 3.37 -4.34
C TYR A 35 -0.06 4.62 -4.22
N TYR A 36 -1.38 4.46 -4.34
CA TYR A 36 -2.29 5.60 -4.23
C TYR A 36 -2.26 6.19 -2.82
N THR A 37 -2.19 5.36 -1.80
CA THR A 37 -2.25 5.82 -0.41
C THR A 37 -0.95 6.51 0.02
N TYR A 38 0.19 5.89 -0.23
CA TYR A 38 1.48 6.37 0.27
C TYR A 38 2.31 7.08 -0.79
N GLY A 39 2.13 6.74 -2.05
CA GLY A 39 2.84 7.39 -3.15
C GLY A 39 2.20 8.68 -3.58
N GLU A 40 0.88 8.65 -3.81
CA GLU A 40 0.11 9.82 -4.27
C GLU A 40 -0.63 10.54 -3.15
N ASP A 41 -0.56 10.00 -1.93
CA ASP A 41 -1.19 10.61 -0.75
C ASP A 41 -2.70 10.85 -0.94
N ARG A 42 -3.38 9.91 -1.61
CA ARG A 42 -4.82 10.03 -1.87
C ARG A 42 -5.62 9.70 -0.62
N MET A 43 -6.79 10.33 -0.50
CA MET A 43 -7.73 10.02 0.56
C MET A 43 -8.33 8.62 0.35
N VAL A 44 -8.75 7.98 1.46
CA VAL A 44 -9.33 6.64 1.44
C VAL A 44 -10.48 6.53 0.44
N ILE A 45 -11.42 7.48 0.49
CA ILE A 45 -12.60 7.44 -0.38
C ILE A 45 -12.21 7.51 -1.86
N ASN A 46 -11.19 8.28 -2.19
CA ASN A 46 -10.68 8.43 -3.55
C ASN A 46 -10.10 7.11 -4.05
N THR A 47 -9.28 6.46 -3.23
CA THR A 47 -8.67 5.18 -3.56
C THR A 47 -9.72 4.09 -3.70
N CYS A 48 -10.70 4.05 -2.82
CA CYS A 48 -11.81 3.10 -2.89
C CYS A 48 -12.57 3.23 -4.21
N TYR A 49 -12.85 4.46 -4.63
CA TYR A 49 -13.53 4.72 -5.89
C TYR A 49 -12.70 4.23 -7.07
N LYS A 50 -11.42 4.54 -7.09
CA LYS A 50 -10.51 4.12 -8.18
C LYS A 50 -10.40 2.60 -8.31
N LEU A 51 -10.35 1.90 -7.18
CA LEU A 51 -10.17 0.46 -7.14
C LEU A 51 -11.49 -0.30 -7.12
N ASN A 52 -12.60 0.40 -7.05
CA ASN A 52 -13.94 -0.19 -6.97
C ASN A 52 -14.07 -1.16 -5.79
N ILE A 53 -13.64 -0.71 -4.63
CA ILE A 53 -13.71 -1.48 -3.38
C ILE A 53 -14.41 -0.66 -2.31
N SER A 54 -14.97 -1.36 -1.30
CA SER A 54 -15.54 -0.70 -0.14
C SER A 54 -14.44 -0.22 0.81
N GLU A 55 -14.79 0.69 1.72
CA GLU A 55 -13.86 1.15 2.73
C GLU A 55 -13.38 0.02 3.63
N ARG A 56 -14.28 -0.92 3.95
CA ARG A 56 -13.92 -2.11 4.72
C ARG A 56 -12.88 -2.96 3.99
N GLN A 57 -13.09 -3.19 2.69
CA GLN A 57 -12.14 -3.91 1.85
C GLN A 57 -10.81 -3.18 1.78
N PHE A 58 -10.85 -1.85 1.68
CA PHE A 58 -9.65 -1.02 1.67
C PHE A 58 -8.78 -1.29 2.90
N HIS A 59 -9.37 -1.24 4.10
CA HIS A 59 -8.60 -1.44 5.33
C HIS A 59 -8.05 -2.86 5.44
N ASN A 60 -8.83 -3.87 5.04
CA ASN A 60 -8.38 -5.26 5.03
C ASN A 60 -7.22 -5.47 4.06
N ILE A 61 -7.34 -4.97 2.85
CA ILE A 61 -6.31 -5.11 1.83
C ILE A 61 -5.05 -4.36 2.24
N LYS A 62 -5.21 -3.17 2.79
CA LYS A 62 -4.09 -2.36 3.27
C LYS A 62 -3.30 -3.10 4.36
N ASP A 63 -3.99 -3.69 5.33
CA ASP A 63 -3.34 -4.42 6.41
C ASP A 63 -2.55 -5.62 5.89
N ILE A 64 -3.13 -6.37 4.95
CA ILE A 64 -2.46 -7.50 4.32
C ILE A 64 -1.22 -7.03 3.54
N ALA A 65 -1.37 -5.98 2.75
CA ALA A 65 -0.28 -5.44 1.95
C ALA A 65 0.87 -4.93 2.83
N LEU A 66 0.55 -4.21 3.90
CA LEU A 66 1.57 -3.70 4.82
C LEU A 66 2.31 -4.83 5.53
N THR A 67 1.61 -5.89 5.89
CA THR A 67 2.23 -7.07 6.50
C THR A 67 3.19 -7.74 5.50
N LYS A 68 2.77 -7.90 4.25
CA LYS A 68 3.65 -8.43 3.21
C LYS A 68 4.89 -7.57 3.04
N LEU A 69 4.71 -6.25 2.98
CA LEU A 69 5.83 -5.32 2.82
C LEU A 69 6.80 -5.36 3.99
N TYR A 70 6.30 -5.56 5.19
CA TYR A 70 7.15 -5.74 6.35
C TYR A 70 8.19 -6.86 6.12
N TYR A 71 7.75 -8.00 5.60
CA TYR A 71 8.63 -9.12 5.31
C TYR A 71 9.48 -8.90 4.05
N ILE A 72 8.88 -8.35 3.00
CA ILE A 72 9.58 -8.07 1.74
C ILE A 72 10.76 -7.14 1.96
N LEU A 73 10.56 -6.10 2.77
CA LEU A 73 11.57 -5.07 3.02
C LEU A 73 12.53 -5.44 4.16
N GLY A 74 12.27 -6.54 4.85
CA GLY A 74 13.14 -6.97 5.94
C GLY A 74 13.07 -6.07 7.16
N LEU A 75 11.93 -5.47 7.41
CA LEU A 75 11.78 -4.57 8.54
C LEU A 75 11.55 -5.32 9.83
#